data_3779bb0b76ead621c15f0bbb4376f0a7
#
_entry.id   3779bb0b76ead621c15f0bbb4376f0a7
#
_cell.length_a   1.000
_cell.length_b   1.000
_cell.length_c   1.000
_cell.angle_alpha   90.00
_cell.angle_beta   90.00
_cell.angle_gamma   90.00
#
_symmetry.space_group_name_H-M   'P 1'
#
loop_
_entity.id
_entity.type
_entity.pdbx_description
1 polymer ?
#
loop_
_entity_poly.entity_id
_entity_poly.type
_entity_poly.pdbx_seq_one_letter_code
_entity_poly.pdbx_strand_id
1 'polypeptide(L)'
;MPADSLEMTLCGKKGRNQVNNYKINAFGKTDVGLMRTINQDSIFVSTKPVGKLPNLFIVADGMGGHKAGDVASRVAIEKFVKYACTTHMTDPANILDAGIISINKEIYDMANSNRDYSGMGTTFVAAVIAEGHVYIANVGDSRLYYIGKDIQQITRDHSLVEDMVRMGLLEKEEARTHYKKNVITKAIGVAEDKTATPDIFEIEIDNGDKLLLCSDGLTNMVIDYDINKIIRKSESIEDAVRTLINTANENGGKDNISAILISAEYTENQDSLLSEQ
;
A
#
# COMPACT_ATOMS: atom_id res chain seq x y z
N MET A 1 -5.79 22.25 -8.39
CA MET A 1 -5.54 22.32 -6.94
C MET A 1 -4.75 21.09 -6.59
N PRO A 2 -3.64 21.16 -5.83
CA PRO A 2 -2.90 19.97 -5.45
C PRO A 2 -3.82 19.09 -4.60
N ALA A 3 -3.79 17.78 -4.83
CA ALA A 3 -4.47 16.80 -3.99
C ALA A 3 -3.80 16.84 -2.62
N ASP A 4 -4.47 17.48 -1.68
CA ASP A 4 -4.04 17.55 -0.31
C ASP A 4 -4.03 16.15 0.29
N SER A 5 -2.85 15.75 0.81
CA SER A 5 -2.73 14.62 1.72
C SER A 5 -3.80 14.77 2.80
N LEU A 6 -4.61 13.74 2.99
CA LEU A 6 -5.62 13.69 4.06
C LEU A 6 -4.95 14.05 5.40
N GLU A 7 -5.08 15.30 5.86
CA GLU A 7 -4.78 15.68 7.23
C GLU A 7 -5.86 15.11 8.15
N MET A 8 -5.74 13.81 8.42
CA MET A 8 -6.55 13.19 9.46
C MET A 8 -5.92 13.54 10.81
N THR A 9 -6.70 14.12 11.70
CA THR A 9 -6.30 14.39 13.08
C THR A 9 -5.90 13.07 13.74
N LEU A 10 -4.59 12.84 13.85
CA LEU A 10 -4.03 11.63 14.47
C LEU A 10 -4.48 11.54 15.92
N CYS A 11 -5.02 10.39 16.32
CA CYS A 11 -5.49 10.11 17.67
C CYS A 11 -4.33 10.09 18.68
N GLY A 12 -4.04 11.24 19.29
CA GLY A 12 -2.95 11.39 20.27
C GLY A 12 -3.33 10.87 21.66
N LYS A 13 -3.20 9.55 21.91
CA LYS A 13 -3.00 9.04 23.29
C LYS A 13 -1.58 8.50 23.37
N LYS A 14 -0.77 9.07 24.28
CA LYS A 14 0.58 8.59 24.60
C LYS A 14 0.51 7.13 25.07
N GLY A 15 0.70 6.19 24.13
CA GLY A 15 1.09 4.82 24.44
C GLY A 15 2.55 4.83 24.95
N ARG A 16 2.93 3.87 25.79
CA ARG A 16 4.34 3.66 26.19
C ARG A 16 5.18 3.57 24.93
N ASN A 17 6.26 4.36 24.86
CA ASN A 17 7.23 4.34 23.78
C ASN A 17 7.76 2.92 23.59
N GLN A 18 7.26 2.19 22.59
CA GLN A 18 8.06 1.15 21.98
C GLN A 18 9.25 1.86 21.34
N VAL A 19 10.44 1.55 21.77
CA VAL A 19 11.68 2.11 21.24
C VAL A 19 11.82 1.54 19.83
N ASN A 20 11.31 2.26 18.83
CA ASN A 20 11.63 1.95 17.44
C ASN A 20 13.11 2.28 17.25
N ASN A 21 13.94 1.25 17.14
CA ASN A 21 15.36 1.41 16.81
C ASN A 21 15.59 1.81 15.33
N TYR A 22 14.53 2.22 14.63
CA TYR A 22 14.57 2.64 13.22
C TYR A 22 14.09 4.07 13.07
N LYS A 23 14.90 4.86 12.37
CA LYS A 23 14.46 6.13 11.79
C LYS A 23 13.82 5.82 10.45
N ILE A 24 12.52 6.05 10.36
CA ILE A 24 11.74 5.81 9.16
C ILE A 24 11.55 7.12 8.41
N ASN A 25 11.99 7.16 7.16
CA ASN A 25 11.67 8.22 6.22
C ASN A 25 10.71 7.65 5.16
N ALA A 26 9.68 8.41 4.81
CA ALA A 26 8.73 7.98 3.79
C ALA A 26 8.23 9.17 2.98
N PHE A 27 8.01 8.95 1.70
CA PHE A 27 7.35 9.88 0.81
C PHE A 27 6.38 9.13 -0.09
N GLY A 28 5.18 9.68 -0.25
CA GLY A 28 4.16 9.14 -1.13
C GLY A 28 3.60 10.20 -2.05
N LYS A 29 3.24 9.80 -3.26
CA LYS A 29 2.57 10.64 -4.25
C LYS A 29 1.58 9.82 -5.04
N THR A 30 0.45 10.44 -5.37
CA THR A 30 -0.53 9.94 -6.32
C THR A 30 -0.67 10.90 -7.48
N ASP A 31 -1.02 10.40 -8.67
CA ASP A 31 -1.19 11.16 -9.91
C ASP A 31 -2.36 10.59 -10.71
N VAL A 32 -3.12 11.46 -11.36
CA VAL A 32 -4.29 11.03 -12.14
C VAL A 32 -3.93 10.24 -13.40
N GLY A 33 -2.66 10.32 -13.82
CA GLY A 33 -2.24 9.79 -15.12
C GLY A 33 -2.62 10.71 -16.29
N LEU A 34 -2.39 10.23 -17.50
CA LEU A 34 -2.67 11.01 -18.73
C LEU A 34 -4.03 10.68 -19.36
N MET A 35 -4.59 9.50 -19.09
CA MET A 35 -5.79 9.00 -19.76
C MET A 35 -7.04 9.05 -18.87
N ARG A 36 -6.88 9.18 -17.57
CA ARG A 36 -7.99 9.28 -16.62
C ARG A 36 -8.32 10.74 -16.34
N THR A 37 -9.57 11.02 -15.97
CA THR A 37 -10.04 12.37 -15.58
C THR A 37 -10.25 12.51 -14.09
N ILE A 38 -10.33 11.39 -13.37
CA ILE A 38 -10.54 11.31 -11.93
C ILE A 38 -9.46 10.40 -11.36
N ASN A 39 -8.88 10.81 -10.26
CA ASN A 39 -8.00 9.94 -9.50
C ASN A 39 -8.83 9.13 -8.50
N GLN A 40 -8.86 7.81 -8.67
CA GLN A 40 -9.56 6.86 -7.80
C GLN A 40 -8.59 6.17 -6.83
N ASP A 41 -7.29 6.42 -6.97
CA ASP A 41 -6.30 5.98 -5.99
C ASP A 41 -6.33 6.87 -4.75
N SER A 42 -6.05 6.27 -3.60
CA SER A 42 -5.82 6.96 -2.34
C SER A 42 -4.58 6.41 -1.66
N ILE A 43 -3.84 7.28 -0.98
CA ILE A 43 -2.65 6.89 -0.22
C ILE A 43 -2.70 7.42 1.20
N PHE A 44 -2.04 6.72 2.13
CA PHE A 44 -1.84 7.17 3.50
C PHE A 44 -0.39 6.92 3.92
N VAL A 45 0.27 7.97 4.45
CA VAL A 45 1.66 7.92 4.87
C VAL A 45 1.78 8.48 6.29
N SER A 46 2.14 7.64 7.24
CA SER A 46 2.45 8.09 8.59
C SER A 46 3.67 7.37 9.14
N THR A 47 4.74 8.13 9.38
CA THR A 47 5.93 7.67 10.13
C THR A 47 5.73 7.80 11.64
N LYS A 48 4.59 8.36 12.08
CA LYS A 48 4.19 8.52 13.48
C LYS A 48 3.16 7.46 13.86
N PRO A 49 2.99 7.16 15.16
CA PRO A 49 2.02 6.18 15.61
C PRO A 49 0.58 6.50 15.15
N VAL A 50 -0.12 5.45 14.70
CA VAL A 50 -1.54 5.46 14.36
C VAL A 50 -2.23 4.46 15.27
N GLY A 51 -2.84 4.93 16.34
CA GLY A 51 -3.41 4.08 17.38
C GLY A 51 -2.34 3.22 18.07
N LYS A 52 -2.38 1.90 17.83
CA LYS A 52 -1.40 0.94 18.36
C LYS A 52 -0.28 0.60 17.39
N LEU A 53 -0.40 1.01 16.14
CA LEU A 53 0.64 0.81 15.13
C LEU A 53 1.70 1.91 15.27
N PRO A 54 3.01 1.59 15.25
CA PRO A 54 4.08 2.60 15.39
C PRO A 54 4.21 3.52 14.17
N ASN A 55 3.73 3.09 13.02
CA ASN A 55 3.64 3.79 11.74
C ASN A 55 2.59 3.10 10.89
N LEU A 56 2.24 3.68 9.74
CA LEU A 56 1.29 3.06 8.80
C LEU A 56 1.44 3.66 7.41
N PHE A 57 1.50 2.80 6.39
CA PHE A 57 1.57 3.15 4.98
C PHE A 57 0.51 2.35 4.22
N ILE A 58 -0.29 3.02 3.38
CA ILE A 58 -1.36 2.37 2.63
C ILE A 58 -1.41 2.94 1.22
N VAL A 59 -1.60 2.05 0.24
CA VAL A 59 -2.06 2.38 -1.12
C VAL A 59 -3.36 1.61 -1.37
N ALA A 60 -4.36 2.32 -1.87
CA ALA A 60 -5.67 1.78 -2.21
C ALA A 60 -6.07 2.29 -3.60
N ASP A 61 -6.28 1.37 -4.54
CA ASP A 61 -6.73 1.64 -5.90
C ASP A 61 -8.23 1.36 -5.99
N GLY A 62 -8.98 2.42 -6.19
CA GLY A 62 -10.43 2.38 -6.17
C GLY A 62 -11.02 1.99 -7.51
N MET A 63 -11.95 1.04 -7.49
CA MET A 63 -12.70 0.62 -8.66
C MET A 63 -14.19 0.89 -8.51
N GLY A 64 -14.84 1.14 -9.64
CA GLY A 64 -16.28 1.38 -9.71
C GLY A 64 -16.62 2.42 -10.79
N GLY A 65 -17.91 2.47 -11.15
CA GLY A 65 -18.38 3.45 -12.13
C GLY A 65 -18.31 4.89 -11.60
N HIS A 66 -17.94 5.84 -12.45
CA HIS A 66 -17.91 7.28 -12.15
C HIS A 66 -17.07 7.64 -10.91
N LYS A 67 -17.72 8.05 -9.81
CA LYS A 67 -17.08 8.49 -8.55
C LYS A 67 -16.98 7.40 -7.48
N ALA A 68 -17.50 6.21 -7.77
CA ALA A 68 -17.62 5.18 -6.74
C ALA A 68 -16.25 4.63 -6.29
N GLY A 69 -15.28 4.52 -7.20
CA GLY A 69 -13.92 4.09 -6.88
C GLY A 69 -13.16 5.07 -5.97
N ASP A 70 -13.23 6.38 -6.25
CA ASP A 70 -12.65 7.43 -5.40
C ASP A 70 -13.21 7.37 -3.96
N VAL A 71 -14.53 7.17 -3.84
CA VAL A 71 -15.16 7.00 -2.51
C VAL A 71 -14.67 5.72 -1.84
N ALA A 72 -14.57 4.61 -2.58
CA ALA A 72 -14.17 3.32 -2.02
C ALA A 72 -12.76 3.35 -1.43
N SER A 73 -11.76 3.81 -2.20
CA SER A 73 -10.37 3.86 -1.76
C SER A 73 -10.16 4.81 -0.58
N ARG A 74 -10.76 6.01 -0.64
CA ARG A 74 -10.68 6.99 0.44
C ARG A 74 -11.36 6.49 1.72
N VAL A 75 -12.58 5.98 1.63
CA VAL A 75 -13.33 5.47 2.78
C VAL A 75 -12.64 4.25 3.39
N ALA A 76 -12.04 3.37 2.58
CA ALA A 76 -11.27 2.23 3.08
C ALA A 76 -10.13 2.69 4.00
N ILE A 77 -9.35 3.67 3.56
CA ILE A 77 -8.26 4.23 4.37
C ILE A 77 -8.79 4.90 5.64
N GLU A 78 -9.81 5.78 5.53
CA GLU A 78 -10.40 6.48 6.68
C GLU A 78 -10.90 5.51 7.74
N LYS A 79 -11.63 4.47 7.33
CA LYS A 79 -12.18 3.47 8.23
C LYS A 79 -11.10 2.60 8.86
N PHE A 80 -10.06 2.22 8.07
CA PHE A 80 -8.95 1.45 8.60
C PHE A 80 -8.16 2.24 9.66
N VAL A 81 -7.83 3.50 9.39
CA VAL A 81 -7.16 4.37 10.37
C VAL A 81 -8.00 4.52 11.64
N LYS A 82 -9.31 4.71 11.50
CA LYS A 82 -10.22 4.74 12.67
C LYS A 82 -10.19 3.42 13.44
N TYR A 83 -10.22 2.28 12.76
CA TYR A 83 -10.11 0.97 13.38
C TYR A 83 -8.80 0.82 14.16
N ALA A 84 -7.66 1.14 13.54
CA ALA A 84 -6.34 1.09 14.18
C ALA A 84 -6.26 1.97 15.43
N CYS A 85 -6.92 3.13 15.44
CA CYS A 85 -6.99 4.02 16.60
C CYS A 85 -7.87 3.50 17.74
N THR A 86 -8.88 2.67 17.44
CA THR A 86 -9.88 2.26 18.44
C THR A 86 -9.73 0.81 18.92
N THR A 87 -9.00 -0.02 18.19
CA THR A 87 -8.76 -1.42 18.57
C THR A 87 -7.96 -1.56 19.87
N HIS A 88 -8.21 -2.63 20.61
CA HIS A 88 -7.43 -3.02 21.77
C HIS A 88 -6.27 -3.99 21.43
N MET A 89 -6.24 -4.48 20.20
CA MET A 89 -5.14 -5.34 19.71
C MET A 89 -3.81 -4.56 19.71
N THR A 90 -2.71 -5.27 19.89
CA THR A 90 -1.36 -4.69 19.91
C THR A 90 -0.45 -5.28 18.85
N ASP A 91 -0.76 -6.47 18.38
CA ASP A 91 0.01 -7.15 17.34
C ASP A 91 -0.32 -6.57 15.97
N PRO A 92 0.68 -6.08 15.19
CA PRO A 92 0.45 -5.42 13.91
C PRO A 92 -0.24 -6.32 12.87
N ALA A 93 0.12 -7.61 12.79
CA ALA A 93 -0.47 -8.53 11.82
C ALA A 93 -1.97 -8.72 12.10
N ASN A 94 -2.33 -8.91 13.38
CA ASN A 94 -3.74 -9.06 13.78
C ASN A 94 -4.54 -7.77 13.57
N ILE A 95 -3.92 -6.58 13.75
CA ILE A 95 -4.60 -5.30 13.48
C ILE A 95 -4.85 -5.14 11.97
N LEU A 96 -3.87 -5.49 11.13
CA LEU A 96 -4.01 -5.45 9.68
C LEU A 96 -5.11 -6.39 9.20
N ASP A 97 -5.09 -7.65 9.62
CA ASP A 97 -6.06 -8.67 9.22
C ASP A 97 -7.49 -8.30 9.64
N ALA A 98 -7.71 -8.11 10.94
CA ALA A 98 -9.04 -7.82 11.47
C ALA A 98 -9.57 -6.45 10.99
N GLY A 99 -8.69 -5.46 10.80
CA GLY A 99 -9.07 -4.16 10.27
C GLY A 99 -9.58 -4.25 8.85
N ILE A 100 -8.90 -5.00 7.98
CA ILE A 100 -9.32 -5.18 6.58
C ILE A 100 -10.65 -5.94 6.50
N ILE A 101 -10.83 -6.99 7.30
CA ILE A 101 -12.11 -7.72 7.36
C ILE A 101 -13.24 -6.78 7.80
N SER A 102 -12.98 -5.91 8.79
CA SER A 102 -13.98 -4.94 9.28
C SER A 102 -14.38 -3.93 8.22
N ILE A 103 -13.40 -3.34 7.52
CA ILE A 103 -13.70 -2.33 6.49
C ILE A 103 -14.35 -2.93 5.25
N ASN A 104 -14.04 -4.18 4.91
CA ASN A 104 -14.72 -4.88 3.80
C ASN A 104 -16.23 -4.89 4.00
N LYS A 105 -16.69 -5.28 5.20
CA LYS A 105 -18.10 -5.30 5.51
C LYS A 105 -18.73 -3.90 5.40
N GLU A 106 -18.08 -2.88 5.95
CA GLU A 106 -18.61 -1.52 5.91
C GLU A 106 -18.75 -0.99 4.47
N ILE A 107 -17.75 -1.23 3.61
CA ILE A 107 -17.78 -0.78 2.21
C ILE A 107 -18.81 -1.57 1.40
N TYR A 108 -18.91 -2.87 1.64
CA TYR A 108 -19.93 -3.71 1.02
C TYR A 108 -21.35 -3.24 1.37
N ASP A 109 -21.61 -2.96 2.64
CA ASP A 109 -22.90 -2.43 3.11
C ASP A 109 -23.21 -1.06 2.46
N MET A 110 -22.21 -0.19 2.31
CA MET A 110 -22.35 1.10 1.63
C MET A 110 -22.67 0.92 0.13
N ALA A 111 -21.98 0.00 -0.56
CA ALA A 111 -22.19 -0.29 -1.97
C ALA A 111 -23.62 -0.80 -2.26
N ASN A 112 -24.20 -1.55 -1.31
CA ASN A 112 -25.55 -2.11 -1.45
C ASN A 112 -26.66 -1.15 -0.98
N SER A 113 -26.34 -0.17 -0.14
CA SER A 113 -27.32 0.78 0.39
C SER A 113 -27.62 1.97 -0.53
N ASN A 114 -26.70 2.27 -1.46
CA ASN A 114 -26.82 3.42 -2.36
C ASN A 114 -26.45 3.02 -3.80
N ARG A 115 -27.38 3.28 -4.74
CA ARG A 115 -27.16 2.98 -6.17
C ARG A 115 -25.96 3.71 -6.77
N ASP A 116 -25.62 4.90 -6.28
CA ASP A 116 -24.47 5.67 -6.76
C ASP A 116 -23.14 4.99 -6.41
N TYR A 117 -23.14 4.09 -5.43
CA TYR A 117 -21.99 3.31 -4.98
C TYR A 117 -22.03 1.85 -5.41
N SER A 118 -23.03 1.48 -6.21
CA SER A 118 -23.20 0.09 -6.65
C SER A 118 -21.95 -0.42 -7.37
N GLY A 119 -21.42 -1.54 -6.88
CA GLY A 119 -20.21 -2.18 -7.43
C GLY A 119 -18.91 -1.44 -7.10
N MET A 120 -18.91 -0.48 -6.15
CA MET A 120 -17.65 0.10 -5.67
C MET A 120 -16.82 -0.93 -4.92
N GLY A 121 -15.52 -0.81 -5.07
CA GLY A 121 -14.54 -1.60 -4.34
C GLY A 121 -13.16 -0.94 -4.40
N THR A 122 -12.20 -1.53 -3.74
CA THR A 122 -10.84 -1.02 -3.78
C THR A 122 -9.83 -2.14 -3.49
N THR A 123 -8.64 -2.04 -4.08
CA THR A 123 -7.48 -2.77 -3.59
C THR A 123 -7.04 -2.18 -2.26
N PHE A 124 -6.19 -2.88 -1.53
CA PHE A 124 -5.62 -2.37 -0.30
C PHE A 124 -4.29 -3.07 -0.01
N VAL A 125 -3.20 -2.35 -0.14
CA VAL A 125 -1.89 -2.81 0.31
C VAL A 125 -1.41 -1.91 1.44
N ALA A 126 -1.06 -2.52 2.58
CA ALA A 126 -0.63 -1.79 3.76
C ALA A 126 0.67 -2.37 4.33
N ALA A 127 1.48 -1.51 4.94
CA ALA A 127 2.70 -1.90 5.62
C ALA A 127 2.84 -1.18 6.98
N VAL A 128 3.39 -1.92 7.95
CA VAL A 128 3.79 -1.43 9.29
C VAL A 128 5.19 -1.94 9.57
N ILE A 129 6.09 -1.08 10.00
CA ILE A 129 7.44 -1.45 10.42
C ILE A 129 7.49 -1.40 11.96
N ALA A 130 7.80 -2.53 12.58
CA ALA A 130 7.91 -2.66 14.03
C ALA A 130 8.99 -3.69 14.38
N GLU A 131 9.86 -3.36 15.33
CA GLU A 131 10.83 -4.29 15.94
C GLU A 131 11.73 -5.05 14.93
N GLY A 132 12.11 -4.39 13.82
CA GLY A 132 12.94 -4.99 12.77
C GLY A 132 12.17 -5.82 11.74
N HIS A 133 10.86 -5.86 11.84
CA HIS A 133 9.98 -6.57 10.93
C HIS A 133 9.07 -5.61 10.17
N VAL A 134 8.66 -6.03 8.99
CA VAL A 134 7.61 -5.39 8.20
C VAL A 134 6.42 -6.32 8.16
N TYR A 135 5.31 -5.85 8.69
CA TYR A 135 4.01 -6.52 8.62
C TYR A 135 3.25 -5.95 7.42
N ILE A 136 2.79 -6.82 6.54
CA ILE A 136 2.21 -6.43 5.26
C ILE A 136 0.86 -7.11 5.12
N ALA A 137 -0.14 -6.37 4.67
CA ALA A 137 -1.43 -6.91 4.27
C ALA A 137 -1.75 -6.54 2.84
N ASN A 138 -2.29 -7.48 2.06
CA ASN A 138 -2.66 -7.24 0.67
C ASN A 138 -4.04 -7.80 0.31
N VAL A 139 -4.86 -6.97 -0.33
CA VAL A 139 -6.08 -7.35 -1.07
C VAL A 139 -6.05 -6.64 -2.41
N GLY A 140 -6.06 -7.39 -3.50
CA GLY A 140 -6.02 -6.85 -4.87
C GLY A 140 -4.67 -7.04 -5.54
N ASP A 141 -4.38 -6.22 -6.55
CA ASP A 141 -3.20 -6.26 -7.40
C ASP A 141 -2.28 -5.03 -7.25
N SER A 142 -2.57 -4.18 -6.27
CA SER A 142 -1.57 -3.24 -5.75
C SER A 142 -0.45 -4.00 -5.06
N ARG A 143 0.78 -3.50 -5.16
CA ARG A 143 1.95 -4.28 -4.78
C ARG A 143 2.78 -3.63 -3.69
N LEU A 144 3.47 -4.49 -2.92
CA LEU A 144 4.61 -4.11 -2.09
C LEU A 144 5.86 -4.82 -2.60
N TYR A 145 6.91 -4.03 -2.83
CA TYR A 145 8.25 -4.50 -3.15
C TYR A 145 9.20 -4.23 -1.99
N TYR A 146 10.05 -5.21 -1.72
CA TYR A 146 11.25 -5.08 -0.89
C TYR A 146 12.45 -4.78 -1.80
N ILE A 147 13.26 -3.80 -1.42
CA ILE A 147 14.40 -3.33 -2.18
C ILE A 147 15.62 -3.32 -1.26
N GLY A 148 16.25 -4.48 -1.19
CA GLY A 148 17.54 -4.70 -0.55
C GLY A 148 18.66 -4.74 -1.60
N LYS A 149 19.41 -5.85 -1.67
CA LYS A 149 20.38 -6.06 -2.73
C LYS A 149 19.73 -6.08 -4.12
N ASP A 150 18.58 -6.72 -4.22
CA ASP A 150 17.76 -6.82 -5.43
C ASP A 150 16.33 -6.35 -5.12
N ILE A 151 15.51 -6.13 -6.14
CA ILE A 151 14.08 -5.86 -5.98
C ILE A 151 13.32 -7.19 -5.92
N GLN A 152 12.42 -7.30 -4.96
CA GLN A 152 11.56 -8.47 -4.80
C GLN A 152 10.12 -8.02 -4.54
N GLN A 153 9.18 -8.49 -5.34
CA GLN A 153 7.75 -8.36 -5.04
C GLN A 153 7.40 -9.31 -3.88
N ILE A 154 6.92 -8.76 -2.77
CA ILE A 154 6.52 -9.53 -1.58
C ILE A 154 5.06 -9.94 -1.66
N THR A 155 4.19 -9.00 -2.03
CA THR A 155 2.77 -9.28 -2.22
C THR A 155 2.54 -10.14 -3.46
N ARG A 156 1.41 -10.83 -3.48
CA ARG A 156 0.95 -11.57 -4.64
C ARG A 156 -0.31 -10.89 -5.18
N ASP A 157 -0.36 -10.67 -6.49
CA ASP A 157 -1.52 -10.06 -7.11
C ASP A 157 -2.73 -11.00 -7.02
N HIS A 158 -3.84 -10.48 -6.55
CA HIS A 158 -5.13 -11.18 -6.66
C HIS A 158 -5.74 -10.87 -8.04
N SER A 159 -5.17 -11.45 -9.07
CA SER A 159 -5.58 -11.25 -10.45
C SER A 159 -5.76 -12.58 -11.20
N LEU A 160 -6.60 -12.58 -12.22
CA LEU A 160 -6.84 -13.76 -13.03
C LEU A 160 -5.54 -14.26 -13.70
N VAL A 161 -4.70 -13.35 -14.17
CA VAL A 161 -3.45 -13.74 -14.84
C VAL A 161 -2.45 -14.33 -13.86
N GLU A 162 -2.37 -13.84 -12.62
CA GLU A 162 -1.53 -14.43 -11.58
C GLU A 162 -2.01 -15.84 -11.21
N ASP A 163 -3.33 -16.05 -11.11
CA ASP A 163 -3.89 -17.38 -10.90
C ASP A 163 -3.55 -18.33 -12.06
N MET A 164 -3.59 -17.85 -13.32
CA MET A 164 -3.19 -18.65 -14.49
C MET A 164 -1.70 -19.00 -14.49
N VAL A 165 -0.83 -18.06 -14.12
CA VAL A 165 0.62 -18.30 -13.98
C VAL A 165 0.87 -19.38 -12.92
N ARG A 166 0.23 -19.27 -11.76
CA ARG A 166 0.36 -20.24 -10.66
C ARG A 166 -0.12 -21.64 -11.04
N MET A 167 -1.14 -21.73 -11.90
CA MET A 167 -1.64 -23.01 -12.44
C MET A 167 -0.77 -23.56 -13.58
N GLY A 168 0.28 -22.85 -14.01
CA GLY A 168 1.11 -23.22 -15.15
C GLY A 168 0.40 -23.08 -16.49
N LEU A 169 -0.66 -22.27 -16.57
CA LEU A 169 -1.43 -22.01 -17.77
C LEU A 169 -0.94 -20.80 -18.57
N LEU A 170 -0.05 -20.01 -17.97
CA LEU A 170 0.49 -18.78 -18.56
C LEU A 170 1.91 -18.56 -18.01
N GLU A 171 2.84 -18.11 -18.86
CA GLU A 171 4.16 -17.68 -18.41
C GLU A 171 4.10 -16.26 -17.81
N LYS A 172 5.00 -15.97 -16.86
CA LYS A 172 5.00 -14.68 -16.13
C LYS A 172 5.17 -13.48 -17.08
N GLU A 173 5.98 -13.63 -18.11
CA GLU A 173 6.21 -12.61 -19.14
C GLU A 173 4.96 -12.34 -19.97
N GLU A 174 4.19 -13.38 -20.28
CA GLU A 174 2.95 -13.27 -21.06
C GLU A 174 1.84 -12.60 -20.25
N ALA A 175 1.82 -12.78 -18.92
CA ALA A 175 0.83 -12.18 -18.03
C ALA A 175 0.78 -10.64 -18.16
N ARG A 176 1.93 -9.98 -18.37
CA ARG A 176 2.02 -8.52 -18.49
C ARG A 176 1.28 -7.95 -19.70
N THR A 177 1.16 -8.73 -20.79
CA THR A 177 0.53 -8.30 -22.06
C THR A 177 -0.82 -8.97 -22.29
N HIS A 178 -1.24 -9.86 -21.41
CA HIS A 178 -2.49 -10.59 -21.53
C HIS A 178 -3.70 -9.65 -21.51
N TYR A 179 -4.71 -9.91 -22.34
CA TYR A 179 -5.90 -9.04 -22.48
C TYR A 179 -6.77 -8.97 -21.21
N LYS A 180 -6.64 -9.93 -20.29
CA LYS A 180 -7.32 -9.96 -18.98
C LYS A 180 -6.40 -9.58 -17.80
N LYS A 181 -5.27 -8.93 -18.04
CA LYS A 181 -4.30 -8.64 -16.98
C LYS A 181 -4.86 -7.77 -15.85
N ASN A 182 -5.83 -6.91 -16.14
CA ASN A 182 -6.47 -6.02 -15.16
C ASN A 182 -7.74 -6.65 -14.52
N VAL A 183 -7.95 -7.98 -14.65
CA VAL A 183 -9.08 -8.65 -14.00
C VAL A 183 -8.65 -9.10 -12.61
N ILE A 184 -9.07 -8.35 -11.59
CA ILE A 184 -8.83 -8.69 -10.19
C ILE A 184 -9.81 -9.75 -9.69
N THR A 185 -9.32 -10.63 -8.81
CA THR A 185 -10.09 -11.74 -8.23
C THR A 185 -10.48 -11.51 -6.78
N LYS A 186 -9.83 -10.54 -6.09
CA LYS A 186 -10.18 -10.09 -4.74
C LYS A 186 -10.12 -8.57 -4.66
N ALA A 187 -11.10 -7.96 -3.99
CA ALA A 187 -11.11 -6.55 -3.63
C ALA A 187 -12.00 -6.29 -2.42
N ILE A 188 -11.73 -5.23 -1.69
CA ILE A 188 -12.54 -4.77 -0.57
C ILE A 188 -13.85 -4.19 -1.10
N GLY A 189 -14.98 -4.55 -0.47
CA GLY A 189 -16.32 -4.02 -0.76
C GLY A 189 -17.08 -4.73 -1.88
N VAL A 190 -16.48 -5.71 -2.58
CA VAL A 190 -17.12 -6.40 -3.70
C VAL A 190 -17.94 -7.61 -3.26
N ALA A 191 -17.55 -8.27 -2.18
CA ALA A 191 -18.26 -9.42 -1.66
C ALA A 191 -18.47 -9.32 -0.14
N GLU A 192 -19.62 -9.84 0.34
CA GLU A 192 -19.98 -9.80 1.76
C GLU A 192 -19.12 -10.74 2.60
N ASP A 193 -18.71 -11.86 2.01
CA ASP A 193 -18.07 -12.95 2.71
C ASP A 193 -16.52 -12.80 2.80
N LYS A 194 -15.91 -13.88 3.33
CA LYS A 194 -14.45 -13.99 3.56
C LYS A 194 -13.57 -13.90 2.29
N THR A 195 -14.12 -13.63 1.11
CA THR A 195 -13.34 -13.52 -0.12
C THR A 195 -12.40 -12.29 -0.12
N ALA A 196 -12.67 -11.31 0.72
CA ALA A 196 -11.76 -10.17 0.96
C ALA A 196 -10.80 -10.37 2.13
N THR A 197 -10.54 -11.62 2.56
CA THR A 197 -9.49 -11.90 3.56
C THR A 197 -8.14 -11.47 2.99
N PRO A 198 -7.37 -10.63 3.70
CA PRO A 198 -6.06 -10.21 3.22
C PRO A 198 -5.07 -11.37 3.24
N ASP A 199 -4.11 -11.34 2.33
CA ASP A 199 -2.88 -12.08 2.48
C ASP A 199 -1.99 -11.29 3.44
N ILE A 200 -1.51 -11.94 4.52
CA ILE A 200 -0.61 -11.34 5.52
C ILE A 200 0.79 -11.88 5.31
N PHE A 201 1.78 -10.98 5.28
CA PHE A 201 3.19 -11.32 5.18
C PHE A 201 3.94 -10.64 6.33
N GLU A 202 5.01 -11.30 6.78
CA GLU A 202 5.98 -10.76 7.71
C GLU A 202 7.37 -11.02 7.14
N ILE A 203 8.19 -9.98 7.05
CA ILE A 203 9.58 -10.05 6.58
C ILE A 203 10.47 -9.26 7.51
N GLU A 204 11.74 -9.64 7.61
CA GLU A 204 12.77 -8.83 8.24
C GLU A 204 13.18 -7.67 7.33
N ILE A 205 13.59 -6.54 7.92
CA ILE A 205 14.11 -5.39 7.21
C ILE A 205 15.51 -5.05 7.72
N ASP A 206 16.47 -4.98 6.81
CA ASP A 206 17.85 -4.62 7.12
C ASP A 206 18.06 -3.10 7.06
N ASN A 207 19.18 -2.65 7.65
CA ASN A 207 19.53 -1.25 7.69
C ASN A 207 19.78 -0.69 6.28
N GLY A 208 19.03 0.35 5.93
CA GLY A 208 19.11 1.02 4.63
C GLY A 208 18.26 0.42 3.52
N ASP A 209 17.56 -0.68 3.79
CA ASP A 209 16.60 -1.24 2.85
C ASP A 209 15.41 -0.32 2.64
N LYS A 210 14.73 -0.52 1.52
CA LYS A 210 13.56 0.27 1.15
C LYS A 210 12.38 -0.62 0.85
N LEU A 211 11.18 -0.05 1.05
CA LEU A 211 9.92 -0.67 0.66
C LEU A 211 9.20 0.27 -0.30
N LEU A 212 8.66 -0.29 -1.37
CA LEU A 212 7.82 0.45 -2.32
C LEU A 212 6.41 -0.15 -2.29
N LEU A 213 5.42 0.65 -1.92
CA LEU A 213 4.01 0.33 -2.14
C LEU A 213 3.54 1.10 -3.38
N CYS A 214 2.78 0.45 -4.27
CA CYS A 214 2.28 1.12 -5.47
C CYS A 214 0.99 0.48 -6.00
N SER A 215 0.20 1.27 -6.73
CA SER A 215 -0.91 0.77 -7.55
C SER A 215 -0.41 0.17 -8.87
N ASP A 216 -1.30 -0.53 -9.57
CA ASP A 216 -1.02 -1.19 -10.84
C ASP A 216 -0.69 -0.19 -11.96
N GLY A 217 -1.15 1.06 -11.86
CA GLY A 217 -0.79 2.13 -12.78
C GLY A 217 0.71 2.42 -12.86
N LEU A 218 1.46 2.15 -11.79
CA LEU A 218 2.93 2.19 -11.84
C LEU A 218 3.48 0.95 -12.55
N THR A 219 3.13 -0.24 -12.09
CA THR A 219 3.74 -1.51 -12.52
C THR A 219 3.30 -1.96 -13.92
N ASN A 220 2.16 -1.46 -14.39
CA ASN A 220 1.72 -1.61 -15.77
C ASN A 220 2.56 -0.79 -16.76
N MET A 221 3.17 0.31 -16.30
CA MET A 221 3.93 1.24 -17.13
C MET A 221 5.45 1.11 -16.95
N VAL A 222 5.92 0.70 -15.77
CA VAL A 222 7.36 0.59 -15.43
C VAL A 222 7.66 -0.84 -14.99
N ILE A 223 8.66 -1.47 -15.61
CA ILE A 223 9.08 -2.83 -15.24
C ILE A 223 9.92 -2.83 -13.97
N ASP A 224 9.96 -3.96 -13.24
CA ASP A 224 10.65 -4.09 -11.96
C ASP A 224 12.13 -3.69 -12.04
N TYR A 225 12.81 -4.03 -13.14
CA TYR A 225 14.19 -3.63 -13.39
C TYR A 225 14.37 -2.11 -13.41
N ASP A 226 13.49 -1.39 -14.10
CA ASP A 226 13.56 0.08 -14.19
C ASP A 226 13.12 0.74 -12.86
N ILE A 227 12.14 0.16 -12.15
CA ILE A 227 11.78 0.59 -10.79
C ILE A 227 13.02 0.54 -9.88
N ASN A 228 13.72 -0.60 -9.83
CA ASN A 228 14.94 -0.77 -9.03
C ASN A 228 16.03 0.23 -9.43
N LYS A 229 16.25 0.39 -10.73
CA LYS A 229 17.24 1.32 -11.26
C LYS A 229 16.96 2.77 -10.89
N ILE A 230 15.71 3.21 -10.98
CA ILE A 230 15.28 4.56 -10.60
C ILE A 230 15.54 4.77 -9.11
N ILE A 231 15.05 3.87 -8.25
CA ILE A 231 15.19 4.01 -6.79
C ILE A 231 16.66 4.06 -6.35
N ARG A 232 17.52 3.29 -7.01
CA ARG A 232 18.96 3.27 -6.67
C ARG A 232 19.74 4.50 -7.15
N LYS A 233 19.29 5.15 -8.22
CA LYS A 233 19.97 6.30 -8.81
C LYS A 233 19.48 7.63 -8.27
N SER A 234 18.31 7.66 -7.64
CA SER A 234 17.72 8.87 -7.09
C SER A 234 18.46 9.38 -5.86
N GLU A 235 18.57 10.69 -5.75
CA GLU A 235 19.27 11.35 -4.65
C GLU A 235 18.51 11.29 -3.33
N SER A 236 17.17 11.13 -3.40
CA SER A 236 16.29 11.03 -2.24
C SER A 236 15.09 10.12 -2.53
N ILE A 237 14.37 9.70 -1.47
CA ILE A 237 13.12 8.95 -1.62
C ILE A 237 12.05 9.77 -2.34
N GLU A 238 12.02 11.10 -2.13
CA GLU A 238 11.10 11.99 -2.83
C GLU A 238 11.42 12.05 -4.32
N ASP A 239 12.69 12.22 -4.71
CA ASP A 239 13.14 12.21 -6.09
C ASP A 239 12.81 10.89 -6.77
N ALA A 240 13.03 9.76 -6.10
CA ALA A 240 12.70 8.44 -6.60
C ALA A 240 11.20 8.30 -6.93
N VAL A 241 10.31 8.67 -6.00
CA VAL A 241 8.86 8.58 -6.20
C VAL A 241 8.40 9.49 -7.34
N ARG A 242 8.91 10.73 -7.40
CA ARG A 242 8.58 11.66 -8.48
C ARG A 242 9.03 11.13 -9.84
N THR A 243 10.24 10.58 -9.90
CA THR A 243 10.78 9.99 -11.13
C THR A 243 10.00 8.76 -11.56
N LEU A 244 9.61 7.88 -10.63
CA LEU A 244 8.75 6.72 -10.93
C LEU A 244 7.42 7.13 -11.57
N ILE A 245 6.72 8.11 -10.98
CA ILE A 245 5.44 8.59 -11.48
C ILE A 245 5.60 9.28 -12.85
N ASN A 246 6.63 10.11 -13.01
CA ASN A 246 6.90 10.76 -14.29
C ASN A 246 7.21 9.72 -15.38
N THR A 247 8.05 8.71 -15.09
CA THR A 247 8.36 7.62 -16.02
C THR A 247 7.10 6.84 -16.40
N ALA A 248 6.20 6.56 -15.44
CA ALA A 248 4.94 5.90 -15.76
C ALA A 248 4.04 6.74 -16.67
N ASN A 249 4.01 8.05 -16.45
CA ASN A 249 3.30 8.99 -17.34
C ASN A 249 3.94 9.05 -18.73
N GLU A 250 5.26 9.16 -18.83
CA GLU A 250 5.99 9.14 -20.11
C GLU A 250 5.76 7.85 -20.90
N ASN A 251 5.59 6.73 -20.21
CA ASN A 251 5.26 5.43 -20.80
C ASN A 251 3.76 5.28 -21.15
N GLY A 252 2.98 6.35 -20.99
CA GLY A 252 1.60 6.43 -21.47
C GLY A 252 0.56 6.82 -20.42
N GLY A 253 0.85 6.74 -19.11
CA GLY A 253 -0.03 7.17 -18.02
C GLY A 253 -1.46 6.69 -18.14
N LYS A 254 -1.65 5.40 -18.42
CA LYS A 254 -2.96 4.83 -18.80
C LYS A 254 -3.96 4.75 -17.66
N ASP A 255 -3.46 4.76 -16.42
CA ASP A 255 -4.26 4.71 -15.20
C ASP A 255 -3.79 5.73 -14.17
N ASN A 256 -4.49 5.80 -13.03
CA ASN A 256 -4.04 6.50 -11.84
C ASN A 256 -2.75 5.83 -11.33
N ILE A 257 -1.81 6.60 -10.85
CA ILE A 257 -0.48 6.13 -10.48
C ILE A 257 -0.18 6.55 -9.06
N SER A 258 -0.01 5.59 -8.16
CA SER A 258 0.33 5.86 -6.78
C SER A 258 1.59 5.11 -6.36
N ALA A 259 2.45 5.78 -5.61
CA ALA A 259 3.66 5.19 -5.06
C ALA A 259 3.99 5.79 -3.69
N ILE A 260 4.40 4.92 -2.75
CA ILE A 260 4.98 5.28 -1.45
C ILE A 260 6.31 4.57 -1.34
N LEU A 261 7.40 5.34 -1.20
CA LEU A 261 8.72 4.78 -0.92
C LEU A 261 9.09 5.07 0.53
N ILE A 262 9.54 4.02 1.23
CA ILE A 262 9.90 4.04 2.63
C ILE A 262 11.36 3.60 2.74
N SER A 263 12.18 4.28 3.55
CA SER A 263 13.49 3.81 3.98
C SER A 263 13.52 3.69 5.50
N ALA A 264 14.13 2.62 5.99
CA ALA A 264 14.35 2.37 7.41
C ALA A 264 15.85 2.36 7.70
N GLU A 265 16.28 3.24 8.60
CA GLU A 265 17.68 3.33 9.05
C GLU A 265 17.73 2.96 10.52
N TYR A 266 18.60 2.01 10.88
CA TYR A 266 18.81 1.64 12.27
C TYR A 266 19.44 2.80 13.05
N THR A 267 18.86 3.14 14.18
CA THR A 267 19.44 4.13 15.10
C THR A 267 20.11 3.39 16.26
N GLU A 268 21.46 3.41 16.32
CA GLU A 268 22.16 2.94 17.50
C GLU A 268 21.72 3.77 18.71
N ASN A 269 21.30 3.08 19.78
CA ASN A 269 21.08 3.76 21.06
C ASN A 269 22.42 4.28 21.58
N GLN A 270 22.59 5.60 21.64
CA GLN A 270 23.76 6.22 22.27
C GLN A 270 23.86 5.95 23.80
N ASP A 271 22.83 5.37 24.40
CA ASP A 271 22.79 5.07 25.83
C ASP A 271 23.62 3.86 26.28
N SER A 272 24.10 3.01 25.33
CA SER A 272 24.96 1.86 25.68
C SER A 272 26.42 2.23 25.91
N LEU A 273 26.86 3.41 25.51
CA LEU A 273 28.25 3.88 25.67
C LEU A 273 28.52 4.55 27.04
N LEU A 274 27.49 4.80 27.85
CA LEU A 274 27.65 5.43 29.18
C LEU A 274 27.67 4.43 30.35
N SER A 275 27.56 3.13 30.09
CA SER A 275 27.58 2.09 31.14
C SER A 275 28.92 1.34 31.27
N GLU A 276 29.95 1.72 30.51
CA GLU A 276 31.31 1.14 30.60
C GLU A 276 32.39 2.17 31.01
N GLN A 277 32.02 3.15 31.86
CA GLN A 277 33.04 4.00 32.54
C GLN A 277 32.86 3.93 34.04
#